data_fc3be1b2f1ea9eb20c0525496ac87d3e
#
_entry.id   fc3be1b2f1ea9eb20c0525496ac87d3e
#
_cell.length_a   1.000
_cell.length_b   1.000
_cell.length_c   1.000
_cell.angle_alpha   90.00
_cell.angle_beta   90.00
_cell.angle_gamma   90.00
#
_symmetry.space_group_name_H-M   'P 1'
#
loop_
_entity.id
_entity.type
_entity.pdbx_description
1 polymer ?
#
loop_
_entity_poly.entity_id
_entity_poly.type
_entity_poly.pdbx_seq_one_letter_code
_entity_poly.pdbx_strand_id
1 'polypeptide(L)'
;GLGDVYKRQWYGVTDHAFGFAPDSDGTPQKYNWISQNGKYTWVKSPRWKGHMMEVGPLARVVMGVVKNMPQYKDPTLATLKELNLPLEAMFSTLGRHAARALEASFMADMMVKYVDDLIANIRAGDEAAANMEFWEPKTWPKQCKGVGACEAPRGALAHYCVIDNGKIANWQAVVPTTWNASPRDTEGNHGAFEASLIGTKLAKPEEPLEIIRTIHSFDPCLACATHVLDNKGEELVSVKVR
;
A
#
# COMPACT_ATOMS: atom_id res chain seq x y z
N GLY A 1 16.49 1.38 0.94
CA GLY A 1 16.08 0.04 0.60
C GLY A 1 14.65 -0.25 0.99
N LEU A 2 13.96 -1.01 0.14
CA LEU A 2 12.58 -1.45 0.35
C LEU A 2 12.48 -2.67 1.28
N GLY A 3 13.46 -2.96 2.08
CA GLY A 3 13.53 -4.17 2.86
C GLY A 3 14.13 -4.00 4.25
N ASP A 4 13.88 -2.89 4.88
CA ASP A 4 14.40 -2.70 6.22
C ASP A 4 13.72 -3.60 7.23
N VAL A 5 14.59 -4.11 8.07
CA VAL A 5 14.36 -5.04 9.14
C VAL A 5 13.61 -4.43 10.27
N TYR A 6 12.51 -5.05 10.63
CA TYR A 6 11.84 -4.61 11.83
C TYR A 6 11.76 -5.72 12.84
N LYS A 7 12.29 -5.46 14.01
CA LYS A 7 12.29 -6.33 15.19
C LYS A 7 10.89 -6.80 15.61
N ARG A 8 9.84 -6.28 14.95
CA ARG A 8 8.43 -6.55 15.27
C ARG A 8 7.72 -7.44 14.26
N GLN A 9 8.43 -7.88 13.21
CA GLN A 9 7.94 -8.88 12.28
C GLN A 9 8.26 -10.30 12.74
N TRP A 10 7.40 -11.23 12.36
CA TRP A 10 7.59 -12.65 12.62
C TRP A 10 8.58 -13.31 11.66
N TYR A 11 8.74 -12.73 10.47
CA TYR A 11 9.60 -13.26 9.43
C TYR A 11 11.02 -12.72 9.55
N GLY A 12 11.94 -13.51 9.05
CA GLY A 12 13.30 -13.07 8.84
C GLY A 12 13.37 -11.85 7.89
N VAL A 13 14.45 -11.15 7.99
CA VAL A 13 14.64 -9.88 7.36
C VAL A 13 15.57 -9.98 6.17
N THR A 14 15.24 -9.25 5.11
CA THR A 14 16.17 -8.99 4.02
C THR A 14 16.57 -7.52 4.03
N ASP A 15 17.85 -7.25 4.09
CA ASP A 15 18.39 -5.89 4.02
C ASP A 15 18.35 -5.30 2.60
N HIS A 16 17.97 -6.12 1.63
CA HIS A 16 17.95 -5.75 0.22
C HIS A 16 16.76 -6.36 -0.51
N ALA A 17 16.17 -5.59 -1.44
CA ALA A 17 14.99 -6.01 -2.20
C ALA A 17 15.16 -7.32 -3.00
N PHE A 18 16.39 -7.63 -3.41
CA PHE A 18 16.75 -8.89 -4.08
C PHE A 18 17.32 -9.96 -3.14
N GLY A 19 17.42 -9.67 -1.83
CA GLY A 19 17.92 -10.61 -0.83
C GLY A 19 16.94 -11.74 -0.57
N PHE A 20 17.47 -12.89 -0.15
CA PHE A 20 16.67 -14.01 0.31
C PHE A 20 16.25 -13.75 1.76
N ALA A 21 14.96 -13.96 2.06
CA ALA A 21 14.55 -14.02 3.46
C ALA A 21 15.22 -15.23 4.12
N PRO A 22 15.75 -15.11 5.35
CA PRO A 22 16.15 -16.29 6.10
C PRO A 22 14.95 -17.22 6.25
N ASP A 23 15.18 -18.51 6.17
CA ASP A 23 14.14 -19.51 6.40
C ASP A 23 13.50 -19.27 7.77
N SER A 24 12.24 -18.86 7.76
CA SER A 24 11.41 -18.99 8.95
C SER A 24 10.68 -20.31 8.82
N ASP A 25 10.66 -21.11 9.86
CA ASP A 25 9.89 -22.35 9.89
C ASP A 25 8.37 -22.10 9.78
N GLY A 26 7.97 -20.85 9.64
CA GLY A 26 6.57 -20.44 9.53
C GLY A 26 5.75 -20.67 10.78
N THR A 27 6.38 -21.16 11.86
CA THR A 27 5.68 -21.48 13.10
C THR A 27 5.28 -20.16 13.79
N PRO A 28 3.97 -19.89 13.97
CA PRO A 28 3.54 -18.71 14.72
C PRO A 28 4.04 -18.83 16.14
N GLN A 29 4.92 -17.94 16.56
CA GLN A 29 5.24 -17.84 17.98
C GLN A 29 4.01 -17.32 18.73
N LYS A 30 3.90 -17.61 20.02
CA LYS A 30 2.83 -17.09 20.85
C LYS A 30 2.74 -15.58 20.70
N TYR A 31 1.58 -15.09 20.30
CA TYR A 31 1.35 -13.67 20.12
C TYR A 31 1.49 -12.94 21.45
N ASN A 32 2.33 -11.94 21.46
CA ASN A 32 2.35 -10.97 22.54
C ASN A 32 1.69 -9.68 22.04
N TRP A 33 0.38 -9.73 21.90
CA TRP A 33 -0.45 -8.67 21.36
C TRP A 33 -0.31 -7.34 22.10
N ILE A 34 0.06 -7.40 23.37
CA ILE A 34 0.08 -6.26 24.26
C ILE A 34 1.49 -5.68 24.36
N SER A 35 2.52 -6.43 24.03
CA SER A 35 3.89 -5.94 24.10
C SER A 35 4.20 -4.99 22.95
N GLN A 36 4.30 -3.71 23.25
CA GLN A 36 4.73 -2.70 22.29
C GLN A 36 6.14 -2.93 21.75
N ASN A 37 6.97 -3.68 22.46
CA ASN A 37 8.34 -4.03 22.11
C ASN A 37 8.45 -5.42 21.50
N GLY A 38 7.37 -6.20 21.48
CA GLY A 38 7.32 -7.53 20.90
C GLY A 38 7.07 -7.52 19.40
N LYS A 39 7.22 -8.69 18.79
CA LYS A 39 6.77 -8.93 17.42
C LYS A 39 5.26 -9.10 17.42
N TYR A 40 4.54 -8.35 16.60
CA TYR A 40 3.07 -8.33 16.63
C TYR A 40 2.42 -8.34 15.25
N THR A 41 3.19 -8.43 14.17
CA THR A 41 2.64 -8.38 12.82
C THR A 41 3.27 -9.41 11.90
N TRP A 42 2.48 -9.88 10.95
CA TRP A 42 2.88 -10.71 9.82
C TRP A 42 3.26 -9.88 8.59
N VAL A 43 2.92 -8.59 8.60
CA VAL A 43 3.11 -7.71 7.47
C VAL A 43 4.57 -7.29 7.38
N LYS A 44 5.15 -7.38 6.19
CA LYS A 44 6.48 -6.82 5.91
C LYS A 44 6.46 -5.30 6.12
N SER A 45 7.62 -4.73 6.36
CA SER A 45 7.77 -3.32 6.72
C SER A 45 8.60 -2.57 5.69
N PRO A 46 8.04 -2.25 4.51
CA PRO A 46 8.75 -1.43 3.55
C PRO A 46 8.98 -0.03 4.12
N ARG A 47 10.12 0.55 3.75
CA ARG A 47 10.53 1.90 4.18
C ARG A 47 11.14 2.66 3.01
N TRP A 48 10.86 3.93 2.95
CA TRP A 48 11.52 4.83 2.02
C TRP A 48 12.55 5.65 2.77
N LYS A 49 13.83 5.41 2.52
CA LYS A 49 14.94 6.06 3.25
C LYS A 49 14.83 5.92 4.78
N GLY A 50 14.40 4.76 5.25
CA GLY A 50 14.19 4.50 6.67
C GLY A 50 12.83 4.92 7.22
N HIS A 51 12.06 5.72 6.50
CA HIS A 51 10.78 6.25 6.97
C HIS A 51 9.58 5.40 6.53
N MET A 52 8.58 5.38 7.38
CA MET A 52 7.27 4.86 7.03
C MET A 52 6.57 5.80 6.07
N MET A 53 5.76 5.22 5.19
CA MET A 53 5.03 5.98 4.19
C MET A 53 3.59 5.50 4.14
N GLU A 54 2.65 6.43 4.08
CA GLU A 54 1.33 6.16 3.55
C GLU A 54 1.39 6.20 2.03
N VAL A 55 0.79 5.22 1.36
CA VAL A 55 0.67 5.17 -0.09
C VAL A 55 -0.80 5.07 -0.50
N GLY A 56 -1.12 5.48 -1.71
CA GLY A 56 -2.47 5.39 -2.26
C GLY A 56 -3.03 6.74 -2.73
N PRO A 57 -4.35 6.82 -2.91
CA PRO A 57 -4.99 8.01 -3.46
C PRO A 57 -4.65 9.31 -2.72
N LEU A 58 -4.69 9.30 -1.37
CA LEU A 58 -4.32 10.49 -0.60
C LEU A 58 -2.89 10.93 -0.88
N ALA A 59 -1.93 10.00 -0.87
CA ALA A 59 -0.53 10.29 -1.13
C ALA A 59 -0.34 10.88 -2.54
N ARG A 60 -0.98 10.30 -3.57
CA ARG A 60 -0.90 10.80 -4.95
C ARG A 60 -1.52 12.19 -5.10
N VAL A 61 -2.70 12.41 -4.54
CA VAL A 61 -3.38 13.71 -4.57
C VAL A 61 -2.54 14.77 -3.87
N VAL A 62 -2.06 14.51 -2.65
CA VAL A 62 -1.22 15.47 -1.89
C VAL A 62 0.07 15.76 -2.66
N MET A 63 0.76 14.73 -3.16
CA MET A 63 1.97 14.92 -3.96
C MET A 63 1.70 15.68 -5.26
N GLY A 64 0.56 15.43 -5.89
CA GLY A 64 0.11 16.17 -7.07
C GLY A 64 -0.12 17.66 -6.79
N VAL A 65 -0.74 17.97 -5.66
CA VAL A 65 -0.91 19.37 -5.20
C VAL A 65 0.44 20.03 -4.93
N VAL A 66 1.33 19.38 -4.17
CA VAL A 66 2.66 19.90 -3.83
C VAL A 66 3.54 20.11 -5.07
N LYS A 67 3.45 19.21 -6.05
CA LYS A 67 4.19 19.31 -7.31
C LYS A 67 3.51 20.19 -8.36
N ASN A 68 2.43 20.87 -8.01
CA ASN A 68 1.66 21.71 -8.93
C ASN A 68 1.20 20.98 -10.21
N MET A 69 0.79 19.71 -10.08
CA MET A 69 0.21 18.94 -11.18
C MET A 69 -1.28 19.33 -11.34
N PRO A 70 -1.69 20.01 -12.43
CA PRO A 70 -3.03 20.59 -12.55
C PRO A 70 -4.15 19.57 -12.36
N GLN A 71 -3.99 18.37 -12.91
CA GLN A 71 -5.00 17.31 -12.85
C GLN A 71 -5.33 16.83 -11.43
N TYR A 72 -4.43 17.04 -10.47
CA TYR A 72 -4.66 16.76 -9.05
C TYR A 72 -4.97 18.05 -8.26
N LYS A 73 -4.18 19.10 -8.50
CA LYS A 73 -4.21 20.31 -7.73
C LYS A 73 -5.55 21.05 -7.88
N ASP A 74 -5.96 21.27 -9.12
CA ASP A 74 -7.09 22.16 -9.39
C ASP A 74 -8.42 21.59 -8.86
N PRO A 75 -8.78 20.31 -9.11
CA PRO A 75 -9.99 19.75 -8.55
C PRO A 75 -9.92 19.60 -7.02
N THR A 76 -8.76 19.31 -6.45
CA THR A 76 -8.60 19.23 -5.00
C THR A 76 -8.85 20.56 -4.33
N LEU A 77 -8.20 21.62 -4.81
CA LEU A 77 -8.37 22.96 -4.24
C LEU A 77 -9.77 23.51 -4.47
N ALA A 78 -10.40 23.21 -5.61
CA ALA A 78 -11.78 23.60 -5.88
C ALA A 78 -12.75 22.94 -4.88
N THR A 79 -12.62 21.64 -4.67
CA THR A 79 -13.45 20.88 -3.70
C THR A 79 -13.25 21.39 -2.27
N LEU A 80 -12.03 21.60 -1.85
CA LEU A 80 -11.74 22.11 -0.50
C LEU A 80 -12.31 23.52 -0.30
N LYS A 81 -12.22 24.37 -1.32
CA LYS A 81 -12.82 25.72 -1.29
C LYS A 81 -14.34 25.68 -1.19
N GLU A 82 -14.99 24.82 -1.97
CA GLU A 82 -16.45 24.64 -1.95
C GLU A 82 -16.94 24.19 -0.57
N LEU A 83 -16.20 23.26 0.05
CA LEU A 83 -16.50 22.72 1.38
C LEU A 83 -16.02 23.64 2.53
N ASN A 84 -15.34 24.74 2.22
CA ASN A 84 -14.72 25.64 3.21
C ASN A 84 -13.78 24.88 4.16
N LEU A 85 -12.94 23.99 3.62
CA LEU A 85 -11.99 23.16 4.37
C LEU A 85 -10.54 23.54 4.03
N PRO A 86 -9.62 23.48 5.01
CA PRO A 86 -8.20 23.62 4.76
C PRO A 86 -7.62 22.33 4.15
N LEU A 87 -6.41 22.40 3.56
CA LEU A 87 -5.75 21.25 2.96
C LEU A 87 -5.49 20.13 3.98
N GLU A 88 -5.24 20.47 5.23
CA GLU A 88 -5.01 19.53 6.32
C GLU A 88 -6.21 18.59 6.57
N ALA A 89 -7.41 18.99 6.19
CA ALA A 89 -8.61 18.14 6.28
C ALA A 89 -8.51 16.87 5.41
N MET A 90 -7.64 16.87 4.39
CA MET A 90 -7.36 15.69 3.59
C MET A 90 -6.68 14.57 4.40
N PHE A 91 -5.97 14.90 5.47
CA PHE A 91 -5.30 13.91 6.35
C PHE A 91 -6.29 13.30 7.35
N SER A 92 -7.38 12.76 6.84
CA SER A 92 -8.45 12.15 7.64
C SER A 92 -9.08 10.96 6.93
N THR A 93 -9.93 10.22 7.64
CA THR A 93 -10.73 9.14 7.06
C THR A 93 -11.56 9.62 5.86
N LEU A 94 -12.27 10.72 5.99
CA LEU A 94 -13.05 11.30 4.89
C LEU A 94 -12.17 11.87 3.79
N GLY A 95 -11.04 12.46 4.14
CA GLY A 95 -10.06 12.96 3.16
C GLY A 95 -9.49 11.87 2.27
N ARG A 96 -9.24 10.65 2.81
CA ARG A 96 -8.84 9.50 1.98
C ARG A 96 -9.92 9.08 1.00
N HIS A 97 -11.19 9.09 1.42
CA HIS A 97 -12.30 8.82 0.52
C HIS A 97 -12.46 9.91 -0.55
N ALA A 98 -12.34 11.18 -0.16
CA ALA A 98 -12.38 12.30 -1.10
C ALA A 98 -11.24 12.22 -2.12
N ALA A 99 -10.02 11.93 -1.69
CA ALA A 99 -8.88 11.74 -2.60
C ALA A 99 -9.13 10.62 -3.62
N ARG A 100 -9.71 9.50 -3.19
CA ARG A 100 -10.07 8.39 -4.09
C ARG A 100 -11.16 8.78 -5.08
N ALA A 101 -12.15 9.55 -4.66
CA ALA A 101 -13.21 10.04 -5.55
C ALA A 101 -12.67 11.03 -6.60
N LEU A 102 -11.79 11.96 -6.19
CA LEU A 102 -11.11 12.87 -7.11
C LEU A 102 -10.26 12.13 -8.14
N GLU A 103 -9.53 11.13 -7.69
CA GLU A 103 -8.72 10.29 -8.58
C GLU A 103 -9.58 9.46 -9.53
N ALA A 104 -10.71 8.92 -9.07
CA ALA A 104 -11.64 8.18 -9.93
C ALA A 104 -12.22 9.08 -11.04
N SER A 105 -12.54 10.33 -10.73
CA SER A 105 -12.98 11.32 -11.73
C SER A 105 -11.88 11.58 -12.77
N PHE A 106 -10.64 11.82 -12.32
CA PHE A 106 -9.51 12.00 -13.22
C PHE A 106 -9.28 10.77 -14.10
N MET A 107 -9.37 9.56 -13.55
CA MET A 107 -9.19 8.32 -14.33
C MET A 107 -10.29 8.13 -15.35
N ALA A 108 -11.54 8.53 -15.05
CA ALA A 108 -12.63 8.49 -16.02
C ALA A 108 -12.34 9.38 -17.24
N ASP A 109 -11.83 10.59 -17.04
CA ASP A 109 -11.41 11.48 -18.13
C ASP A 109 -10.25 10.85 -18.94
N MET A 110 -9.28 10.25 -18.25
CA MET A 110 -8.16 9.58 -18.92
C MET A 110 -8.57 8.36 -19.73
N MET A 111 -9.63 7.65 -19.36
CA MET A 111 -10.14 6.53 -20.14
C MET A 111 -10.57 6.96 -21.55
N VAL A 112 -11.24 8.10 -21.69
CA VAL A 112 -11.61 8.66 -22.99
C VAL A 112 -10.36 8.93 -23.82
N LYS A 113 -9.38 9.62 -23.22
CA LYS A 113 -8.10 9.91 -23.89
C LYS A 113 -7.38 8.64 -24.35
N TYR A 114 -7.31 7.60 -23.53
CA TYR A 114 -6.63 6.36 -23.89
C TYR A 114 -7.32 5.62 -25.05
N VAL A 115 -8.64 5.69 -25.16
CA VAL A 115 -9.37 5.14 -26.31
C VAL A 115 -9.03 5.93 -27.59
N ASP A 116 -8.98 7.26 -27.51
CA ASP A 116 -8.60 8.10 -28.64
C ASP A 116 -7.14 7.85 -29.08
N ASP A 117 -6.22 7.73 -28.11
CA ASP A 117 -4.81 7.40 -28.38
C ASP A 117 -4.69 6.01 -29.05
N LEU A 118 -5.45 5.00 -28.57
CA LEU A 118 -5.47 3.66 -29.16
C LEU A 118 -5.96 3.71 -30.61
N ILE A 119 -7.05 4.43 -30.88
CA ILE A 119 -7.58 4.61 -32.24
C ILE A 119 -6.53 5.30 -33.13
N ALA A 120 -5.85 6.30 -32.61
CA ALA A 120 -4.79 7.01 -33.35
C ALA A 120 -3.62 6.07 -33.69
N ASN A 121 -3.18 5.24 -32.75
CA ASN A 121 -2.09 4.27 -32.97
C ASN A 121 -2.48 3.24 -34.04
N ILE A 122 -3.67 2.66 -33.96
CA ILE A 122 -4.18 1.72 -34.98
C ILE A 122 -4.21 2.38 -36.34
N ARG A 123 -4.70 3.61 -36.48
CA ARG A 123 -4.74 4.36 -37.73
C ARG A 123 -3.33 4.67 -38.26
N ALA A 124 -2.34 4.80 -37.39
CA ALA A 124 -0.94 4.97 -37.78
C ALA A 124 -0.23 3.66 -38.16
N GLY A 125 -0.93 2.52 -38.07
CA GLY A 125 -0.37 1.20 -38.37
C GLY A 125 0.38 0.54 -37.21
N ASP A 126 0.28 1.09 -36.00
CA ASP A 126 0.83 0.48 -34.81
C ASP A 126 -0.23 -0.47 -34.19
N GLU A 127 -0.14 -1.73 -34.60
CA GLU A 127 -1.03 -2.80 -34.14
C GLU A 127 -0.31 -3.77 -33.19
N ALA A 128 0.87 -3.41 -32.68
CA ALA A 128 1.67 -4.27 -31.83
C ALA A 128 1.01 -4.46 -30.46
N ALA A 129 0.32 -5.58 -30.28
CA ALA A 129 -0.39 -5.91 -29.03
C ALA A 129 0.51 -6.58 -27.97
N ALA A 130 1.71 -7.04 -28.34
CA ALA A 130 2.62 -7.73 -27.42
C ALA A 130 4.08 -7.52 -27.82
N ASN A 131 4.94 -7.44 -26.80
CA ASN A 131 6.39 -7.50 -27.01
C ASN A 131 6.82 -8.98 -27.07
N MET A 132 7.24 -9.43 -28.27
CA MET A 132 7.67 -10.80 -28.53
C MET A 132 9.19 -10.99 -28.43
N GLU A 133 9.95 -9.93 -28.13
CA GLU A 133 11.43 -9.95 -28.18
C GLU A 133 12.03 -11.04 -27.28
N PHE A 134 11.43 -11.26 -26.10
CA PHE A 134 11.91 -12.25 -25.13
C PHE A 134 11.01 -13.47 -25.02
N TRP A 135 10.24 -13.79 -26.05
CA TRP A 135 9.31 -14.92 -26.02
C TRP A 135 10.01 -16.28 -26.00
N GLU A 136 11.22 -16.35 -26.59
CA GLU A 136 11.98 -17.58 -26.65
C GLU A 136 12.85 -17.80 -25.40
N PRO A 137 12.52 -18.77 -24.50
CA PRO A 137 13.28 -19.00 -23.26
C PRO A 137 14.77 -19.29 -23.47
N LYS A 138 15.14 -19.80 -24.65
CA LYS A 138 16.54 -20.10 -25.01
C LYS A 138 17.40 -18.83 -25.11
N THR A 139 16.77 -17.67 -25.32
CA THR A 139 17.47 -16.38 -25.43
C THR A 139 17.66 -15.71 -24.07
N TRP A 140 17.03 -16.23 -23.03
CA TRP A 140 17.10 -15.65 -21.70
C TRP A 140 18.49 -15.82 -21.09
N PRO A 141 18.99 -14.83 -20.37
CA PRO A 141 20.23 -14.97 -19.63
C PRO A 141 20.07 -16.05 -18.53
N LYS A 142 21.16 -16.76 -18.23
CA LYS A 142 21.13 -17.78 -17.16
C LYS A 142 20.73 -17.18 -15.81
N GLN A 143 21.21 -15.99 -15.52
CA GLN A 143 20.85 -15.24 -14.31
C GLN A 143 20.45 -13.83 -14.68
N CYS A 144 19.35 -13.36 -14.12
CA CYS A 144 18.95 -11.97 -14.23
C CYS A 144 18.18 -11.51 -12.98
N LYS A 145 18.16 -10.20 -12.80
CA LYS A 145 17.36 -9.50 -11.78
C LYS A 145 16.48 -8.51 -12.48
N GLY A 146 15.22 -8.48 -12.09
CA GLY A 146 14.25 -7.55 -12.62
C GLY A 146 13.47 -6.85 -11.52
N VAL A 147 13.07 -5.63 -11.79
CA VAL A 147 12.11 -4.90 -10.96
C VAL A 147 11.04 -4.29 -11.85
N GLY A 148 9.79 -4.47 -11.45
CA GLY A 148 8.65 -3.77 -12.01
C GLY A 148 7.97 -2.96 -10.90
N ALA A 149 7.62 -1.72 -11.19
CA ALA A 149 6.90 -0.87 -10.25
C ALA A 149 5.80 -0.11 -10.97
N CYS A 150 4.68 0.09 -10.27
CA CYS A 150 3.58 0.92 -10.74
C CYS A 150 2.79 1.49 -9.56
N GLU A 151 2.00 2.51 -9.83
CA GLU A 151 0.96 2.96 -8.93
C GLU A 151 -0.31 2.14 -9.19
N ALA A 152 -0.58 1.20 -8.29
CA ALA A 152 -1.84 0.48 -8.27
C ALA A 152 -2.96 1.35 -7.65
N PRO A 153 -4.25 0.98 -7.78
CA PRO A 153 -5.34 1.76 -7.16
C PRO A 153 -5.10 2.08 -5.68
N ARG A 154 -4.55 1.14 -4.94
CA ARG A 154 -4.28 1.27 -3.51
C ARG A 154 -2.94 1.91 -3.17
N GLY A 155 -2.07 2.16 -4.17
CA GLY A 155 -0.78 2.84 -3.99
C GLY A 155 0.40 2.15 -4.63
N ALA A 156 1.59 2.45 -4.14
CA ALA A 156 2.86 1.99 -4.68
C ALA A 156 3.02 0.48 -4.61
N LEU A 157 3.18 -0.13 -5.78
CA LEU A 157 3.43 -1.56 -5.97
C LEU A 157 4.82 -1.73 -6.59
N ALA A 158 5.60 -2.65 -6.05
CA ALA A 158 6.86 -3.07 -6.66
C ALA A 158 7.07 -4.57 -6.52
N HIS A 159 7.52 -5.21 -7.59
CA HIS A 159 7.93 -6.61 -7.58
C HIS A 159 9.40 -6.70 -7.94
N TYR A 160 10.13 -7.48 -7.18
CA TYR A 160 11.55 -7.77 -7.37
C TYR A 160 11.70 -9.25 -7.62
N CYS A 161 12.39 -9.62 -8.69
CA CYS A 161 12.57 -10.99 -9.09
C CYS A 161 14.04 -11.30 -9.37
N VAL A 162 14.49 -12.44 -8.89
CA VAL A 162 15.77 -13.06 -9.29
C VAL A 162 15.45 -14.34 -10.03
N ILE A 163 15.94 -14.44 -11.25
CA ILE A 163 15.80 -15.65 -12.08
C ILE A 163 17.17 -16.31 -12.19
N ASP A 164 17.21 -17.61 -11.99
CA ASP A 164 18.39 -18.45 -12.16
C ASP A 164 18.03 -19.67 -13.01
N ASN A 165 18.74 -19.87 -14.12
CA ASN A 165 18.53 -20.97 -15.06
C ASN A 165 17.06 -21.13 -15.49
N GLY A 166 16.37 -20.02 -15.80
CA GLY A 166 14.98 -19.99 -16.25
C GLY A 166 13.95 -20.27 -15.14
N LYS A 167 14.36 -20.28 -13.88
CA LYS A 167 13.47 -20.46 -12.71
C LYS A 167 13.55 -19.26 -11.78
N ILE A 168 12.44 -18.95 -11.13
CA ILE A 168 12.41 -17.93 -10.09
C ILE A 168 13.19 -18.45 -8.88
N ALA A 169 14.33 -17.82 -8.61
CA ALA A 169 15.16 -18.11 -7.44
C ALA A 169 14.72 -17.29 -6.22
N ASN A 170 14.27 -16.07 -6.44
CA ASN A 170 13.68 -15.23 -5.39
C ASN A 170 12.62 -14.28 -5.97
N TRP A 171 11.57 -14.06 -5.20
CA TRP A 171 10.52 -13.10 -5.53
C TRP A 171 10.11 -12.32 -4.30
N GLN A 172 10.14 -11.00 -4.41
CA GLN A 172 9.58 -10.11 -3.39
C GLN A 172 8.51 -9.23 -4.01
N ALA A 173 7.31 -9.30 -3.42
CA ALA A 173 6.21 -8.40 -3.73
C ALA A 173 6.07 -7.38 -2.59
N VAL A 174 6.11 -6.10 -2.94
CA VAL A 174 5.86 -4.99 -2.03
C VAL A 174 4.59 -4.31 -2.52
N VAL A 175 3.47 -4.71 -1.93
CA VAL A 175 2.14 -4.24 -2.33
C VAL A 175 1.70 -3.02 -1.50
N PRO A 176 0.74 -2.21 -1.98
CA PRO A 176 0.34 -0.99 -1.28
C PRO A 176 -0.08 -1.19 0.18
N THR A 177 -0.90 -2.21 0.44
CA THR A 177 -1.34 -2.50 1.82
C THR A 177 -0.18 -2.93 2.72
N THR A 178 0.89 -3.48 2.16
CA THR A 178 2.11 -3.78 2.93
C THR A 178 2.76 -2.50 3.48
N TRP A 179 2.71 -1.40 2.73
CA TRP A 179 3.14 -0.09 3.24
C TRP A 179 2.22 0.42 4.35
N ASN A 180 0.91 0.49 4.05
CA ASN A 180 -0.07 1.12 4.93
C ASN A 180 -0.30 0.35 6.23
N ALA A 181 -0.26 -0.99 6.18
CA ALA A 181 -0.41 -1.86 7.35
C ALA A 181 0.92 -2.19 8.05
N SER A 182 2.02 -1.57 7.64
CA SER A 182 3.33 -1.86 8.24
C SER A 182 3.38 -1.45 9.72
N PRO A 183 4.12 -2.21 10.55
CA PRO A 183 4.23 -1.91 11.98
C PRO A 183 5.10 -0.68 12.24
N ARG A 184 5.21 -0.33 13.51
CA ARG A 184 6.14 0.71 14.00
C ARG A 184 7.55 0.48 13.51
N ASP A 185 8.26 1.57 13.29
CA ASP A 185 9.68 1.53 12.99
C ASP A 185 10.56 1.31 14.25
N THR A 186 11.85 1.33 14.06
CA THR A 186 12.82 1.15 15.16
C THR A 186 12.85 2.32 16.13
N GLU A 187 12.43 3.50 15.68
CA GLU A 187 12.36 4.72 16.49
C GLU A 187 11.04 4.83 17.27
N GLY A 188 10.09 3.91 17.01
CA GLY A 188 8.79 3.88 17.66
C GLY A 188 7.69 4.64 16.94
N ASN A 189 7.95 5.19 15.75
CA ASN A 189 6.94 5.85 14.95
C ASN A 189 5.91 4.84 14.45
N HIS A 190 4.64 5.18 14.53
CA HIS A 190 3.54 4.31 14.14
C HIS A 190 3.44 4.11 12.64
N GLY A 191 3.00 2.92 12.19
CA GLY A 191 2.58 2.68 10.81
C GLY A 191 1.35 3.50 10.42
N ALA A 192 1.06 3.60 9.12
CA ALA A 192 -0.03 4.47 8.65
C ALA A 192 -1.40 4.07 9.24
N PHE A 193 -1.71 2.77 9.30
CA PHE A 193 -2.93 2.30 9.96
C PHE A 193 -2.93 2.65 11.44
N GLU A 194 -1.85 2.37 12.14
CA GLU A 194 -1.72 2.64 13.57
C GLU A 194 -1.88 4.13 13.86
N ALA A 195 -1.16 4.98 13.14
CA ALA A 195 -1.22 6.44 13.31
C ALA A 195 -2.63 7.00 13.05
N SER A 196 -3.34 6.44 12.07
CA SER A 196 -4.70 6.91 11.73
C SER A 196 -5.75 6.55 12.79
N LEU A 197 -5.49 5.53 13.59
CA LEU A 197 -6.41 5.09 14.65
C LEU A 197 -6.22 5.86 15.95
N ILE A 198 -5.04 6.43 16.19
CA ILE A 198 -4.75 7.16 17.41
C ILE A 198 -5.66 8.38 17.52
N GLY A 199 -6.36 8.47 18.67
CA GLY A 199 -7.30 9.57 18.91
C GLY A 199 -8.67 9.40 18.24
N THR A 200 -8.93 8.31 17.53
CA THR A 200 -10.26 7.99 17.01
C THR A 200 -11.23 7.77 18.17
N LYS A 201 -12.26 8.61 18.24
CA LYS A 201 -13.32 8.46 19.26
C LYS A 201 -14.28 7.36 18.84
N LEU A 202 -14.54 6.43 19.74
CA LEU A 202 -15.55 5.40 19.55
C LEU A 202 -16.87 5.86 20.19
N ALA A 203 -17.94 5.87 19.41
CA ALA A 203 -19.26 6.18 19.91
C ALA A 203 -19.77 5.05 20.84
N LYS A 204 -19.51 3.81 20.42
CA LYS A 204 -19.80 2.58 21.17
C LYS A 204 -18.59 1.65 21.09
N PRO A 205 -17.83 1.47 22.17
CA PRO A 205 -16.66 0.59 22.15
C PRO A 205 -16.97 -0.86 21.77
N GLU A 206 -18.17 -1.34 22.07
CA GLU A 206 -18.68 -2.66 21.73
C GLU A 206 -19.09 -2.80 20.26
N GLU A 207 -19.21 -1.68 19.54
CA GLU A 207 -19.52 -1.61 18.11
C GLU A 207 -18.50 -0.68 17.41
N PRO A 208 -17.22 -1.07 17.25
CA PRO A 208 -16.13 -0.17 16.87
C PRO A 208 -16.13 0.16 15.37
N LEU A 209 -17.23 0.71 14.86
CA LEU A 209 -17.40 1.06 13.44
C LEU A 209 -16.39 2.11 12.98
N GLU A 210 -15.99 3.02 13.86
CA GLU A 210 -15.03 4.07 13.56
C GLU A 210 -13.64 3.48 13.25
N ILE A 211 -13.22 2.42 13.94
CA ILE A 211 -11.99 1.69 13.66
C ILE A 211 -12.07 1.09 12.25
N ILE A 212 -13.17 0.36 11.97
CA ILE A 212 -13.37 -0.29 10.68
C ILE A 212 -13.39 0.74 9.55
N ARG A 213 -14.13 1.83 9.69
CA ARG A 213 -14.20 2.90 8.69
C ARG A 213 -12.84 3.55 8.46
N THR A 214 -12.07 3.80 9.50
CA THR A 214 -10.73 4.37 9.39
C THR A 214 -9.82 3.45 8.59
N ILE A 215 -9.79 2.15 8.89
CA ILE A 215 -8.99 1.18 8.16
C ILE A 215 -9.49 1.03 6.70
N HIS A 216 -10.81 0.96 6.50
CA HIS A 216 -11.39 0.89 5.15
C HIS A 216 -11.11 2.12 4.30
N SER A 217 -10.81 3.28 4.89
CA SER A 217 -10.42 4.46 4.13
C SER A 217 -9.12 4.28 3.32
N PHE A 218 -8.27 3.35 3.73
CA PHE A 218 -7.07 2.95 2.98
C PHE A 218 -7.35 1.92 1.88
N ASP A 219 -8.58 1.40 1.78
CA ASP A 219 -8.95 0.31 0.86
C ASP A 219 -8.04 -0.92 1.03
N PRO A 220 -7.97 -1.55 2.22
CA PRO A 220 -7.04 -2.65 2.47
C PRO A 220 -7.35 -3.87 1.61
N CYS A 221 -6.30 -4.48 1.06
CA CYS A 221 -6.38 -5.71 0.28
C CYS A 221 -6.32 -6.92 1.21
N LEU A 222 -7.27 -7.04 2.13
CA LEU A 222 -7.32 -8.07 3.16
C LEU A 222 -8.76 -8.58 3.31
N ALA A 223 -8.92 -9.90 3.51
CA ALA A 223 -10.17 -10.44 4.05
C ALA A 223 -10.18 -10.11 5.55
N CYS A 224 -10.90 -9.07 5.94
CA CYS A 224 -10.73 -8.45 7.24
C CYS A 224 -11.68 -9.01 8.28
N ALA A 225 -11.11 -9.58 9.35
CA ALA A 225 -11.76 -9.62 10.65
C ALA A 225 -11.10 -8.56 11.55
N THR A 226 -11.89 -7.85 12.33
CA THR A 226 -11.41 -6.90 13.33
C THR A 226 -11.72 -7.49 14.72
N HIS A 227 -10.66 -7.71 15.50
CA HIS A 227 -10.78 -8.13 16.88
C HIS A 227 -10.35 -6.97 17.77
N VAL A 228 -11.21 -6.55 18.65
CA VAL A 228 -10.89 -5.53 19.67
C VAL A 228 -10.61 -6.25 20.97
N LEU A 229 -9.40 -6.05 21.48
CA LEU A 229 -8.96 -6.64 22.73
C LEU A 229 -8.85 -5.56 23.81
N ASP A 230 -9.07 -5.94 25.06
CA ASP A 230 -8.80 -5.08 26.21
C ASP A 230 -7.28 -5.02 26.50
N ASN A 231 -6.91 -4.30 27.56
CA ASN A 231 -5.52 -4.16 27.99
C ASN A 231 -4.92 -5.44 28.59
N LYS A 232 -5.73 -6.48 28.82
CA LYS A 232 -5.31 -7.81 29.27
C LYS A 232 -5.21 -8.81 28.12
N GLY A 233 -5.67 -8.42 26.90
CA GLY A 233 -5.70 -9.26 25.71
C GLY A 233 -6.95 -10.11 25.59
N GLU A 234 -8.00 -9.83 26.38
CA GLU A 234 -9.29 -10.48 26.24
C GLU A 234 -10.09 -9.85 25.11
N GLU A 235 -10.74 -10.68 24.29
CA GLU A 235 -11.51 -10.22 23.16
C GLU A 235 -12.82 -9.56 23.64
N LEU A 236 -12.95 -8.26 23.36
CA LEU A 236 -14.16 -7.50 23.64
C LEU A 236 -15.19 -7.66 22.54
N VAL A 237 -14.73 -7.66 21.29
CA VAL A 237 -15.60 -7.80 20.13
C VAL A 237 -14.83 -8.31 18.92
N SER A 238 -15.48 -9.14 18.10
CA SER A 238 -14.99 -9.58 16.79
C SER A 238 -15.99 -9.20 15.72
N VAL A 239 -15.52 -8.47 14.70
CA VAL A 239 -16.33 -8.08 13.54
C VAL A 239 -15.72 -8.70 12.30
N LYS A 240 -16.49 -9.53 11.60
CA LYS A 240 -16.11 -10.08 10.30
C LYS A 240 -16.76 -9.24 9.21
N VAL A 241 -15.94 -8.66 8.35
CA VAL A 241 -16.40 -8.00 7.14
C VAL A 241 -16.47 -9.06 6.03
N ARG A 242 -17.64 -9.26 5.49
CA ARG A 242 -17.90 -10.19 4.37
C ARG A 242 -17.84 -9.44 3.05
#